data_10213c25ae77397f734bd6e4c677620e
#
_entry.id   10213c25ae77397f734bd6e4c677620e
#
_cell.length_a   1.000
_cell.length_b   1.000
_cell.length_c   1.000
_cell.angle_alpha   90.00
_cell.angle_beta   90.00
_cell.angle_gamma   90.00
#
_symmetry.space_group_name_H-M   'P 1'
#
loop_
_entity.id
_entity.type
_entity.pdbx_description
1 polymer ?
#
loop_
_entity_poly.entity_id
_entity_poly.type
_entity_poly.pdbx_seq_one_letter_code
_entity_poly.pdbx_strand_id
1 'polypeptide(L)'
;FKQKTAYEISLGLVGSEMCIRDSAGGVHCLKYGLTVQNIESIKIMTIEGEELVFSRQDEGLGLLALMTGSEGLLGVITEITVKLTKKPEVAKLVMAGFGSVRDCANAVADIIKNGIIPAGLEMMDEFAIEASEEFARPGYPLGSKALLLCELDGSDELVSHDLETVLSLLSRASSVRVSESEEERLLLWKGRKSAFPAVGRISPDYYCMDGTIPKRHLGDVLEKINALSKHYSLRVANVFHAGDGNLHPLILYDAGVPGELEKTEEFGNEILKLCIDVGGSITGEHGVGVEKLDAMCYQYSDSELDVFHQIKAAFDPQSLLNPGKAVPSLHRCAELG
;
A
#
# COMPACT_ATOMS: atom_id res chain seq x y z
N PHE A 1 28.50 -2.03 -8.81
CA PHE A 1 27.44 -1.05 -8.51
C PHE A 1 26.52 -1.00 -9.73
N LYS A 2 25.40 -1.74 -9.73
CA LYS A 2 24.25 -1.36 -10.56
C LYS A 2 23.47 -0.36 -9.73
N GLN A 3 23.71 0.92 -9.98
CA GLN A 3 22.75 1.97 -9.63
C GLN A 3 21.40 1.59 -10.23
N LYS A 4 20.34 1.61 -9.43
CA LYS A 4 19.01 1.81 -10.01
C LYS A 4 19.13 3.05 -10.87
N THR A 5 18.79 2.93 -12.14
CA THR A 5 18.92 4.04 -13.08
C THR A 5 18.06 5.21 -12.58
N ALA A 6 18.48 6.44 -12.89
CA ALA A 6 17.67 7.65 -12.64
C ALA A 6 16.22 7.49 -13.14
N TYR A 7 15.98 6.61 -14.09
CA TYR A 7 14.68 6.23 -14.63
C TYR A 7 13.80 5.45 -13.63
N GLU A 8 14.37 4.50 -12.86
CA GLU A 8 13.62 3.77 -11.82
C GLU A 8 13.33 4.64 -10.59
N ILE A 9 14.14 5.67 -10.36
CA ILE A 9 13.89 6.72 -9.38
C ILE A 9 12.88 7.72 -9.95
N SER A 10 12.95 8.09 -11.24
CA SER A 10 12.07 9.07 -11.86
C SER A 10 10.64 8.56 -12.10
N LEU A 11 10.44 7.25 -12.34
CA LEU A 11 9.08 6.66 -12.42
C LEU A 11 8.33 6.71 -11.08
N GLY A 12 9.04 6.81 -9.96
CA GLY A 12 8.45 7.08 -8.63
C GLY A 12 8.37 8.56 -8.29
N LEU A 13 8.92 9.46 -9.12
CA LEU A 13 9.07 10.89 -8.83
C LEU A 13 8.30 11.81 -9.77
N VAL A 14 7.55 11.28 -10.75
CA VAL A 14 6.85 12.10 -11.75
C VAL A 14 5.36 12.15 -11.47
N GLY A 15 4.84 13.36 -11.24
CA GLY A 15 3.41 13.67 -11.13
C GLY A 15 2.86 13.61 -9.71
N SER A 16 1.55 13.44 -9.60
CA SER A 16 0.81 13.38 -8.33
C SER A 16 1.29 12.27 -7.38
N GLU A 17 1.95 11.24 -7.91
CA GLU A 17 2.54 10.15 -7.13
C GLU A 17 3.68 10.60 -6.21
N MET A 18 4.38 11.69 -6.53
CA MET A 18 5.45 12.22 -5.69
C MET A 18 4.99 12.65 -4.31
N CYS A 19 3.80 13.22 -4.23
CA CYS A 19 3.25 13.74 -2.97
C CYS A 19 2.54 12.66 -2.15
N ILE A 20 2.06 11.58 -2.79
CA ILE A 20 1.28 10.51 -2.18
C ILE A 20 2.17 9.48 -1.49
N ARG A 21 3.37 9.20 -2.01
CA ARG A 21 4.26 8.15 -1.53
C ARG A 21 5.13 8.50 -0.33
N ASP A 22 5.07 9.71 0.14
CA ASP A 22 6.06 10.22 1.09
C ASP A 22 5.96 9.64 2.50
N SER A 23 4.79 9.18 2.91
CA SER A 23 4.59 8.39 4.14
C SER A 23 4.12 6.98 3.87
N ALA A 24 4.18 6.56 2.61
CA ALA A 24 3.55 5.37 2.08
C ALA A 24 4.02 4.07 2.73
N GLY A 25 3.08 3.15 2.92
CA GLY A 25 3.26 1.72 3.05
C GLY A 25 3.90 1.10 1.80
N GLY A 26 3.94 -0.20 1.69
CA GLY A 26 4.40 -0.93 0.52
C GLY A 26 5.23 -2.16 0.82
N VAL A 27 5.65 -2.84 -0.24
CA VAL A 27 6.30 -4.16 -0.21
C VAL A 27 7.44 -4.28 0.81
N HIS A 28 8.27 -3.24 0.91
CA HIS A 28 9.50 -3.28 1.73
C HIS A 28 9.42 -2.48 3.03
N CYS A 29 8.28 -1.84 3.32
CA CYS A 29 8.14 -0.93 4.46
C CYS A 29 8.28 -1.64 5.81
N LEU A 30 7.87 -2.91 5.89
CA LEU A 30 8.00 -3.69 7.11
C LEU A 30 9.45 -3.75 7.62
N LYS A 31 10.42 -3.95 6.74
CA LYS A 31 11.84 -4.08 7.10
C LYS A 31 12.62 -2.77 6.98
N TYR A 32 12.36 -2.02 5.93
CA TYR A 32 13.18 -0.85 5.58
C TYR A 32 12.54 0.48 5.99
N GLY A 33 11.33 0.43 6.55
CA GLY A 33 10.59 1.61 7.01
C GLY A 33 9.85 2.34 5.89
N LEU A 34 9.03 3.29 6.30
CA LEU A 34 8.25 4.16 5.42
C LEU A 34 9.16 5.15 4.69
N THR A 35 8.63 5.78 3.64
CA THR A 35 9.35 6.80 2.87
C THR A 35 9.90 7.92 3.74
N VAL A 36 9.09 8.47 4.66
CA VAL A 36 9.52 9.53 5.60
C VAL A 36 10.74 9.14 6.44
N GLN A 37 10.91 7.85 6.76
CA GLN A 37 12.05 7.35 7.53
C GLN A 37 13.33 7.25 6.69
N ASN A 38 13.21 7.29 5.38
CA ASN A 38 14.30 7.15 4.41
C ASN A 38 14.65 8.48 3.69
N ILE A 39 13.96 9.58 4.00
CA ILE A 39 14.27 10.94 3.54
C ILE A 39 15.16 11.63 4.56
N GLU A 40 16.27 12.23 4.10
CA GLU A 40 17.20 13.03 4.91
C GLU A 40 16.87 14.52 4.83
N SER A 41 16.50 14.99 3.63
CA SER A 41 16.04 16.37 3.43
C SER A 41 15.19 16.51 2.17
N ILE A 42 14.35 17.53 2.15
CA ILE A 42 13.58 17.95 0.97
C ILE A 42 13.79 19.44 0.72
N LYS A 43 13.76 19.84 -0.55
CA LYS A 43 13.64 21.22 -0.96
C LYS A 43 12.26 21.43 -1.54
N ILE A 44 11.58 22.48 -1.13
CA ILE A 44 10.26 22.85 -1.62
C ILE A 44 10.28 24.26 -2.21
N MET A 45 9.35 24.51 -3.13
CA MET A 45 8.96 25.82 -3.58
C MET A 45 7.66 26.21 -2.88
N THR A 46 7.64 27.33 -2.18
CA THR A 46 6.44 27.88 -1.54
C THR A 46 5.51 28.52 -2.57
N ILE A 47 4.30 28.91 -2.12
CA ILE A 47 3.34 29.63 -2.96
C ILE A 47 3.84 31.04 -3.36
N GLU A 48 4.71 31.61 -2.57
CA GLU A 48 5.35 32.90 -2.84
C GLU A 48 6.56 32.78 -3.79
N GLY A 49 6.94 31.58 -4.18
CA GLY A 49 8.10 31.28 -5.03
C GLY A 49 9.42 31.26 -4.28
N GLU A 50 9.40 31.12 -2.96
CA GLU A 50 10.60 30.96 -2.14
C GLU A 50 11.01 29.49 -2.07
N GLU A 51 12.31 29.25 -2.13
CA GLU A 51 12.87 27.92 -1.88
C GLU A 51 13.16 27.73 -0.37
N LEU A 52 12.59 26.67 0.21
CA LEU A 52 12.87 26.25 1.58
C LEU A 52 13.44 24.84 1.58
N VAL A 53 14.35 24.57 2.52
CA VAL A 53 14.92 23.25 2.75
C VAL A 53 14.54 22.78 4.14
N PHE A 54 13.99 21.58 4.23
CA PHE A 54 13.71 20.90 5.50
C PHE A 54 14.56 19.64 5.61
N SER A 55 15.17 19.47 6.74
CA SER A 55 16.13 18.39 7.01
C SER A 55 15.74 17.63 8.28
N ARG A 56 16.14 16.37 8.34
CA ARG A 56 16.01 15.56 9.56
C ARG A 56 16.80 16.13 10.74
N GLN A 57 17.78 16.98 10.48
CA GLN A 57 18.64 17.60 11.50
C GLN A 57 18.12 18.95 12.00
N ASP A 58 17.02 19.46 11.44
CA ASP A 58 16.44 20.73 11.86
C ASP A 58 15.88 20.60 13.28
N GLU A 59 16.18 21.60 14.13
CA GLU A 59 15.63 21.69 15.46
C GLU A 59 14.20 22.26 15.43
N GLY A 60 13.33 21.80 16.32
CA GLY A 60 11.98 22.35 16.47
C GLY A 60 10.90 21.46 15.87
N LEU A 61 9.98 22.05 15.07
CA LEU A 61 8.87 21.32 14.47
C LEU A 61 9.36 20.38 13.36
N GLY A 62 8.81 19.16 13.31
CA GLY A 62 9.14 18.17 12.32
C GLY A 62 8.59 18.49 10.92
N LEU A 63 8.98 19.63 10.35
CA LEU A 63 8.46 20.12 9.06
C LEU A 63 8.81 19.17 7.90
N LEU A 64 9.94 18.47 7.97
CA LEU A 64 10.25 17.41 7.02
C LEU A 64 9.15 16.33 6.98
N ALA A 65 8.71 15.87 8.15
CA ALA A 65 7.65 14.86 8.24
C ALA A 65 6.28 15.42 7.81
N LEU A 66 5.99 16.69 8.11
CA LEU A 66 4.75 17.36 7.70
C LEU A 66 4.66 17.52 6.18
N MET A 67 5.77 17.87 5.54
CA MET A 67 5.84 18.03 4.08
C MET A 67 5.81 16.70 3.34
N THR A 68 6.37 15.65 3.98
CA THR A 68 6.36 14.30 3.46
C THR A 68 4.94 13.74 3.51
N GLY A 69 4.34 13.39 2.35
CA GLY A 69 2.95 12.94 2.26
C GLY A 69 1.91 14.07 2.22
N SER A 70 2.32 15.30 2.03
CA SER A 70 1.42 16.47 2.03
C SER A 70 0.55 16.60 0.77
N GLU A 71 0.61 15.67 -0.17
CA GLU A 71 -0.19 15.63 -1.42
C GLU A 71 -0.13 16.96 -2.22
N GLY A 72 1.00 17.70 -2.12
CA GLY A 72 1.16 18.99 -2.78
C GLY A 72 0.29 20.11 -2.21
N LEU A 73 -0.23 19.95 -0.99
CA LEU A 73 -1.07 20.95 -0.32
C LEU A 73 -0.27 22.10 0.30
N LEU A 74 0.99 21.83 0.68
CA LEU A 74 1.80 22.73 1.51
C LEU A 74 2.98 23.35 0.74
N GLY A 75 3.27 22.88 -0.45
CA GLY A 75 4.36 23.33 -1.31
C GLY A 75 4.64 22.33 -2.42
N VAL A 76 5.52 22.72 -3.36
CA VAL A 76 5.96 21.86 -4.46
C VAL A 76 7.35 21.34 -4.13
N ILE A 77 7.50 20.02 -3.94
CA ILE A 77 8.80 19.39 -3.68
C ILE A 77 9.61 19.39 -4.98
N THR A 78 10.81 19.99 -4.93
CA THR A 78 11.72 20.12 -6.09
C THR A 78 12.95 19.23 -6.01
N GLU A 79 13.44 18.94 -4.80
CA GLU A 79 14.57 18.05 -4.57
C GLU A 79 14.34 17.19 -3.32
N ILE A 80 14.83 15.94 -3.36
CA ILE A 80 14.76 15.01 -2.24
C ILE A 80 16.14 14.39 -2.05
N THR A 81 16.66 14.47 -0.82
CA THR A 81 17.85 13.72 -0.39
C THR A 81 17.41 12.50 0.38
N VAL A 82 17.81 11.31 -0.08
CA VAL A 82 17.41 10.03 0.50
C VAL A 82 18.57 9.30 1.14
N LYS A 83 18.27 8.51 2.17
CA LYS A 83 19.22 7.58 2.77
C LYS A 83 19.52 6.43 1.82
N LEU A 84 20.80 6.10 1.65
CA LEU A 84 21.22 4.92 0.90
C LEU A 84 21.28 3.70 1.81
N THR A 85 20.68 2.60 1.35
CA THR A 85 20.69 1.31 2.05
C THR A 85 21.66 0.35 1.37
N LYS A 86 22.48 -0.34 2.16
CA LYS A 86 23.41 -1.37 1.63
C LYS A 86 22.58 -2.48 0.98
N LYS A 87 22.99 -2.90 -0.23
CA LYS A 87 22.38 -4.06 -0.90
C LYS A 87 22.60 -5.30 -0.03
N PRO A 88 21.57 -6.12 0.25
CA PRO A 88 21.71 -7.37 0.97
C PRO A 88 22.62 -8.35 0.22
N GLU A 89 23.30 -9.21 0.97
CA GLU A 89 24.22 -10.23 0.41
C GLU A 89 23.45 -11.34 -0.29
N VAL A 90 22.35 -11.77 0.35
CA VAL A 90 21.47 -12.84 -0.14
C VAL A 90 20.01 -12.37 -0.05
N ALA A 91 19.20 -12.81 -1.00
CA ALA A 91 17.73 -12.71 -0.93
C ALA A 91 17.11 -14.03 -1.40
N LYS A 92 16.13 -14.52 -0.63
CA LYS A 92 15.34 -15.72 -0.92
C LYS A 92 13.87 -15.38 -0.86
N LEU A 93 13.10 -15.92 -1.79
CA LEU A 93 11.64 -15.77 -1.82
C LEU A 93 10.98 -17.12 -1.52
N VAL A 94 10.16 -17.17 -0.49
CA VAL A 94 9.29 -18.29 -0.17
C VAL A 94 7.91 -17.98 -0.73
N MET A 95 7.39 -18.87 -1.57
CA MET A 95 6.04 -18.88 -2.07
C MET A 95 5.26 -19.98 -1.40
N ALA A 96 4.09 -19.68 -0.82
CA ALA A 96 3.23 -20.66 -0.17
C ALA A 96 1.77 -20.50 -0.59
N GLY A 97 1.15 -21.58 -1.09
CA GLY A 97 -0.27 -21.65 -1.42
C GLY A 97 -1.10 -22.18 -0.25
N PHE A 98 -2.30 -21.65 -0.05
CA PHE A 98 -3.19 -22.02 1.05
C PHE A 98 -4.60 -22.37 0.55
N GLY A 99 -5.23 -23.33 1.22
CA GLY A 99 -6.62 -23.73 0.98
C GLY A 99 -7.66 -22.74 1.53
N SER A 100 -7.23 -21.75 2.34
CA SER A 100 -8.09 -20.67 2.84
C SER A 100 -7.32 -19.38 3.03
N VAL A 101 -8.03 -18.25 2.87
CA VAL A 101 -7.51 -16.90 3.13
C VAL A 101 -7.11 -16.77 4.62
N ARG A 102 -7.88 -17.35 5.52
CA ARG A 102 -7.63 -17.31 6.97
C ARG A 102 -6.34 -18.03 7.35
N ASP A 103 -6.04 -19.17 6.76
CA ASP A 103 -4.79 -19.89 7.05
C ASP A 103 -3.57 -19.11 6.55
N CYS A 104 -3.68 -18.45 5.42
CA CYS A 104 -2.64 -17.55 4.91
C CYS A 104 -2.43 -16.35 5.84
N ALA A 105 -3.51 -15.70 6.29
CA ALA A 105 -3.45 -14.57 7.24
C ALA A 105 -2.85 -15.00 8.59
N ASN A 106 -3.17 -16.22 9.06
CA ASN A 106 -2.55 -16.76 10.27
C ASN A 106 -1.05 -17.02 10.09
N ALA A 107 -0.61 -17.50 8.91
CA ALA A 107 0.81 -17.68 8.62
C ALA A 107 1.56 -16.32 8.63
N VAL A 108 0.99 -15.27 8.08
CA VAL A 108 1.53 -13.88 8.18
C VAL A 108 1.70 -13.47 9.65
N ALA A 109 0.65 -13.65 10.46
CA ALA A 109 0.69 -13.30 11.88
C ALA A 109 1.75 -14.12 12.64
N ASP A 110 1.85 -15.43 12.36
CA ASP A 110 2.81 -16.33 13.00
C ASP A 110 4.26 -15.96 12.64
N ILE A 111 4.55 -15.60 11.37
CA ILE A 111 5.87 -15.12 10.93
C ILE A 111 6.29 -13.89 11.75
N ILE A 112 5.43 -12.88 11.80
CA ILE A 112 5.72 -11.63 12.53
C ILE A 112 5.84 -11.88 14.05
N LYS A 113 4.95 -12.70 14.62
CA LYS A 113 4.97 -13.05 16.05
C LYS A 113 6.25 -13.77 16.47
N ASN A 114 6.87 -14.52 15.58
CA ASN A 114 8.15 -15.19 15.84
C ASN A 114 9.38 -14.28 15.63
N GLY A 115 9.16 -12.97 15.41
CA GLY A 115 10.22 -11.98 15.31
C GLY A 115 10.89 -11.90 13.92
N ILE A 116 10.39 -12.64 12.94
CA ILE A 116 10.89 -12.55 11.57
C ILE A 116 10.35 -11.27 10.93
N ILE A 117 11.26 -10.48 10.35
CA ILE A 117 10.94 -9.23 9.64
C ILE A 117 11.34 -9.41 8.17
N PRO A 118 10.46 -9.96 7.32
CA PRO A 118 10.75 -10.15 5.91
C PRO A 118 11.01 -8.82 5.18
N ALA A 119 11.83 -8.88 4.14
CA ALA A 119 12.04 -7.77 3.21
C ALA A 119 10.78 -7.44 2.40
N GLY A 120 9.91 -8.43 2.21
CA GLY A 120 8.59 -8.30 1.61
C GLY A 120 7.69 -9.43 2.10
N LEU A 121 6.44 -9.11 2.41
CA LEU A 121 5.44 -10.08 2.85
C LEU A 121 4.11 -9.74 2.20
N GLU A 122 3.82 -10.42 1.09
CA GLU A 122 2.72 -10.12 0.18
C GLU A 122 1.70 -11.24 0.14
N MET A 123 0.45 -10.88 -0.01
CA MET A 123 -0.63 -11.84 -0.11
C MET A 123 -1.54 -11.53 -1.31
N MET A 124 -2.07 -12.58 -1.94
CA MET A 124 -3.02 -12.50 -3.06
C MET A 124 -4.13 -13.53 -2.85
N ASP A 125 -5.36 -13.19 -3.26
CA ASP A 125 -6.46 -14.15 -3.28
C ASP A 125 -6.47 -15.01 -4.56
N GLU A 126 -7.37 -16.01 -4.61
CA GLU A 126 -7.51 -16.93 -5.74
C GLU A 126 -7.67 -16.20 -7.08
N PHE A 127 -8.50 -15.16 -7.13
CA PHE A 127 -8.77 -14.42 -8.36
C PHE A 127 -7.54 -13.66 -8.85
N ALA A 128 -6.80 -13.01 -7.95
CA ALA A 128 -5.56 -12.33 -8.27
C ALA A 128 -4.43 -13.32 -8.68
N ILE A 129 -4.39 -14.52 -8.07
CA ILE A 129 -3.46 -15.61 -8.44
C ILE A 129 -3.71 -16.05 -9.89
N GLU A 130 -4.97 -16.36 -10.24
CA GLU A 130 -5.36 -16.81 -11.57
C GLU A 130 -5.05 -15.74 -12.63
N ALA A 131 -5.44 -14.48 -12.38
CA ALA A 131 -5.15 -13.36 -13.28
C ALA A 131 -3.64 -13.18 -13.52
N SER A 132 -2.85 -13.23 -12.45
CA SER A 132 -1.38 -13.06 -12.53
C SER A 132 -0.70 -14.22 -13.23
N GLU A 133 -1.17 -15.47 -13.00
CA GLU A 133 -0.62 -16.65 -13.68
C GLU A 133 -0.93 -16.64 -15.17
N GLU A 134 -2.14 -16.28 -15.56
CA GLU A 134 -2.49 -16.15 -16.97
C GLU A 134 -1.65 -15.07 -17.67
N PHE A 135 -1.39 -13.96 -16.97
CA PHE A 135 -0.68 -12.80 -17.54
C PHE A 135 0.84 -12.99 -17.63
N ALA A 136 1.48 -13.43 -16.55
CA ALA A 136 2.95 -13.43 -16.39
C ALA A 136 3.58 -14.82 -16.29
N ARG A 137 2.78 -15.86 -16.03
CA ARG A 137 3.18 -17.26 -15.88
C ARG A 137 4.34 -17.46 -14.90
N PRO A 138 4.23 -16.94 -13.65
CA PRO A 138 5.28 -17.10 -12.65
C PRO A 138 5.35 -18.52 -12.06
N GLY A 139 4.39 -19.41 -12.36
CA GLY A 139 4.26 -20.74 -11.78
C GLY A 139 3.56 -20.74 -10.43
N TYR A 140 2.56 -19.89 -10.26
CA TYR A 140 1.76 -19.84 -9.05
C TYR A 140 0.86 -21.07 -8.91
N PRO A 141 0.59 -21.54 -7.67
CA PRO A 141 -0.20 -22.73 -7.42
C PRO A 141 -1.69 -22.48 -7.67
N LEU A 142 -2.16 -22.75 -8.90
CA LEU A 142 -3.57 -22.63 -9.27
C LEU A 142 -4.46 -23.53 -8.37
N GLY A 143 -5.64 -23.00 -8.03
CA GLY A 143 -6.58 -23.65 -7.09
C GLY A 143 -6.31 -23.33 -5.62
N SER A 144 -5.24 -22.60 -5.28
CA SER A 144 -5.06 -22.04 -3.96
C SER A 144 -6.03 -20.90 -3.72
N LYS A 145 -6.63 -20.83 -2.52
CA LYS A 145 -7.53 -19.73 -2.12
C LYS A 145 -6.78 -18.47 -1.70
N ALA A 146 -5.50 -18.62 -1.34
CA ALA A 146 -4.59 -17.51 -1.09
C ALA A 146 -3.15 -17.94 -1.36
N LEU A 147 -2.33 -16.97 -1.74
CA LEU A 147 -0.89 -17.08 -1.97
C LEU A 147 -0.17 -16.12 -1.02
N LEU A 148 0.88 -16.61 -0.37
CA LEU A 148 1.84 -15.80 0.37
C LEU A 148 3.18 -15.77 -0.37
N LEU A 149 3.75 -14.59 -0.53
CA LEU A 149 5.13 -14.36 -0.95
C LEU A 149 5.89 -13.73 0.22
N CYS A 150 6.90 -14.42 0.73
CA CYS A 150 7.73 -13.97 1.85
C CYS A 150 9.18 -13.86 1.37
N GLU A 151 9.69 -12.64 1.24
CA GLU A 151 11.08 -12.40 0.88
C GLU A 151 11.93 -12.18 2.11
N LEU A 152 12.98 -12.98 2.24
CA LEU A 152 14.01 -12.86 3.28
C LEU A 152 15.28 -12.36 2.64
N ASP A 153 15.91 -11.34 3.21
CA ASP A 153 17.17 -10.79 2.73
C ASP A 153 18.09 -10.38 3.89
N GLY A 154 19.38 -10.36 3.62
CA GLY A 154 20.40 -10.01 4.63
C GLY A 154 21.71 -10.70 4.39
N SER A 155 22.41 -11.08 5.49
CA SER A 155 23.55 -12.00 5.44
C SER A 155 23.09 -13.44 5.17
N ASP A 156 23.95 -14.28 4.64
CA ASP A 156 23.63 -15.69 4.36
C ASP A 156 23.19 -16.45 5.63
N GLU A 157 23.87 -16.21 6.76
CA GLU A 157 23.54 -16.83 8.05
C GLU A 157 22.13 -16.44 8.53
N LEU A 158 21.78 -15.14 8.47
CA LEU A 158 20.46 -14.63 8.87
C LEU A 158 19.38 -15.21 7.97
N VAL A 159 19.56 -15.14 6.65
CA VAL A 159 18.56 -15.64 5.69
C VAL A 159 18.35 -17.13 5.84
N SER A 160 19.40 -17.92 6.10
CA SER A 160 19.28 -19.36 6.32
C SER A 160 18.49 -19.68 7.60
N HIS A 161 18.77 -18.99 8.70
CA HIS A 161 18.06 -19.16 9.97
C HIS A 161 16.57 -18.77 9.85
N ASP A 162 16.30 -17.61 9.26
CA ASP A 162 14.93 -17.10 9.08
C ASP A 162 14.13 -18.01 8.13
N LEU A 163 14.78 -18.53 7.08
CA LEU A 163 14.16 -19.46 6.14
C LEU A 163 13.70 -20.75 6.83
N GLU A 164 14.54 -21.38 7.65
CA GLU A 164 14.18 -22.56 8.41
C GLU A 164 12.98 -22.30 9.31
N THR A 165 12.98 -21.14 10.00
CA THR A 165 11.89 -20.73 10.87
C THR A 165 10.59 -20.52 10.06
N VAL A 166 10.64 -19.76 8.97
CA VAL A 166 9.48 -19.51 8.10
C VAL A 166 8.90 -20.83 7.58
N LEU A 167 9.73 -21.74 7.06
CA LEU A 167 9.28 -23.03 6.56
C LEU A 167 8.57 -23.86 7.64
N SER A 168 9.03 -23.82 8.88
CA SER A 168 8.38 -24.50 10.00
C SER A 168 6.99 -23.94 10.33
N LEU A 169 6.77 -22.64 10.11
CA LEU A 169 5.50 -21.95 10.36
C LEU A 169 4.45 -22.17 9.25
N LEU A 170 4.88 -22.62 8.06
CA LEU A 170 4.00 -22.83 6.90
C LEU A 170 3.33 -24.21 6.86
N SER A 171 3.17 -24.87 7.99
CA SER A 171 2.60 -26.23 8.09
C SER A 171 1.15 -26.37 7.56
N ARG A 172 0.40 -25.26 7.46
CA ARG A 172 -0.95 -25.22 6.90
C ARG A 172 -0.99 -24.96 5.40
N ALA A 173 0.16 -24.65 4.78
CA ALA A 173 0.24 -24.43 3.35
C ALA A 173 0.03 -25.72 2.58
N SER A 174 -0.74 -25.67 1.50
CA SER A 174 -0.95 -26.79 0.59
C SER A 174 0.23 -27.02 -0.35
N SER A 175 1.03 -25.99 -0.57
CA SER A 175 2.26 -26.01 -1.36
C SER A 175 3.23 -24.97 -0.85
N VAL A 176 4.53 -25.29 -0.86
CA VAL A 176 5.61 -24.37 -0.49
C VAL A 176 6.73 -24.53 -1.51
N ARG A 177 7.28 -23.40 -1.98
CA ARG A 177 8.43 -23.36 -2.89
C ARG A 177 9.36 -22.24 -2.46
N VAL A 178 10.66 -22.50 -2.46
CA VAL A 178 11.71 -21.50 -2.20
C VAL A 178 12.44 -21.22 -3.49
N SER A 179 12.69 -19.96 -3.80
CA SER A 179 13.44 -19.60 -5.02
C SER A 179 14.87 -20.16 -4.97
N GLU A 180 15.27 -20.88 -6.02
CA GLU A 180 16.59 -21.49 -6.14
C GLU A 180 17.59 -20.53 -6.78
N SER A 181 17.12 -19.60 -7.61
CA SER A 181 17.95 -18.60 -8.30
C SER A 181 17.36 -17.19 -8.21
N GLU A 182 18.16 -16.19 -8.56
CA GLU A 182 17.73 -14.79 -8.69
C GLU A 182 16.68 -14.63 -9.79
N GLU A 183 16.81 -15.34 -10.90
CA GLU A 183 15.87 -15.32 -12.01
C GLU A 183 14.50 -15.83 -11.57
N GLU A 184 14.46 -16.90 -10.79
CA GLU A 184 13.22 -17.44 -10.26
C GLU A 184 12.58 -16.48 -9.24
N ARG A 185 13.37 -15.92 -8.33
CA ARG A 185 12.92 -14.90 -7.39
C ARG A 185 12.26 -13.72 -8.11
N LEU A 186 12.91 -13.20 -9.15
CA LEU A 186 12.41 -12.10 -9.96
C LEU A 186 11.15 -12.48 -10.76
N LEU A 187 11.05 -13.72 -11.23
CA LEU A 187 9.87 -14.23 -11.94
C LEU A 187 8.65 -14.29 -11.01
N LEU A 188 8.81 -14.80 -9.79
CA LEU A 188 7.76 -14.82 -8.77
C LEU A 188 7.30 -13.39 -8.43
N TRP A 189 8.24 -12.47 -8.23
CA TRP A 189 7.90 -11.05 -8.03
C TRP A 189 7.23 -10.40 -9.23
N LYS A 190 7.61 -10.79 -10.44
CA LYS A 190 6.97 -10.30 -11.67
C LYS A 190 5.48 -10.64 -11.67
N GLY A 191 5.09 -11.85 -11.23
CA GLY A 191 3.70 -12.23 -11.08
C GLY A 191 2.94 -11.26 -10.15
N ARG A 192 3.46 -11.01 -8.95
CA ARG A 192 2.84 -10.08 -7.98
C ARG A 192 2.74 -8.64 -8.52
N LYS A 193 3.81 -8.13 -9.12
CA LYS A 193 3.84 -6.79 -9.71
C LYS A 193 2.93 -6.65 -10.92
N SER A 194 2.58 -7.76 -11.57
CA SER A 194 1.68 -7.79 -12.71
C SER A 194 0.20 -7.92 -12.34
N ALA A 195 -0.15 -8.03 -11.06
CA ALA A 195 -1.54 -8.26 -10.63
C ALA A 195 -2.49 -7.15 -11.13
N PHE A 196 -2.09 -5.88 -11.02
CA PHE A 196 -2.89 -4.76 -11.49
C PHE A 196 -3.14 -4.79 -13.01
N PRO A 197 -2.12 -4.84 -13.88
CA PRO A 197 -2.35 -4.95 -15.32
C PRO A 197 -3.00 -6.28 -15.73
N ALA A 198 -2.83 -7.35 -14.96
CA ALA A 198 -3.50 -8.63 -15.20
C ALA A 198 -5.02 -8.52 -14.98
N VAL A 199 -5.43 -7.90 -13.88
CA VAL A 199 -6.83 -7.62 -13.57
C VAL A 199 -7.46 -6.68 -14.60
N GLY A 200 -6.73 -5.65 -15.04
CA GLY A 200 -7.16 -4.74 -16.11
C GLY A 200 -7.39 -5.37 -17.49
N ARG A 201 -7.00 -6.65 -17.70
CA ARG A 201 -7.40 -7.42 -18.90
C ARG A 201 -8.73 -8.14 -18.75
N ILE A 202 -9.20 -8.31 -17.53
CA ILE A 202 -10.40 -9.09 -17.21
C ILE A 202 -11.64 -8.19 -17.12
N SER A 203 -11.43 -6.91 -16.81
CA SER A 203 -12.50 -5.91 -16.71
C SER A 203 -12.07 -4.63 -17.42
N PRO A 204 -13.00 -3.88 -18.06
CA PRO A 204 -12.71 -2.59 -18.66
C PRO A 204 -12.09 -1.61 -17.67
N ASP A 205 -12.62 -1.60 -16.45
CA ASP A 205 -12.21 -0.72 -15.37
C ASP A 205 -12.02 -1.49 -14.06
N TYR A 206 -11.22 -0.95 -13.16
CA TYR A 206 -11.14 -1.37 -11.77
C TYR A 206 -10.91 -0.18 -10.85
N TYR A 207 -11.46 -0.25 -9.65
CA TYR A 207 -11.31 0.74 -8.60
C TYR A 207 -10.45 0.15 -7.47
N CYS A 208 -9.31 0.76 -7.20
CA CYS A 208 -8.35 0.26 -6.22
C CYS A 208 -8.52 1.00 -4.89
N MET A 209 -8.91 0.30 -3.85
CA MET A 209 -8.89 0.82 -2.49
C MET A 209 -7.49 0.68 -1.87
N ASP A 210 -7.24 1.44 -0.81
CA ASP A 210 -5.93 1.54 -0.18
C ASP A 210 -6.07 1.82 1.33
N GLY A 211 -6.94 1.09 1.98
CA GLY A 211 -7.08 1.16 3.43
C GLY A 211 -6.01 0.36 4.16
N THR A 212 -5.68 0.75 5.39
CA THR A 212 -4.82 -0.06 6.26
C THR A 212 -5.61 -0.68 7.40
N ILE A 213 -5.12 -1.80 7.90
CA ILE A 213 -5.70 -2.48 9.07
C ILE A 213 -4.62 -3.05 9.99
N PRO A 214 -4.89 -3.17 11.29
CA PRO A 214 -4.02 -3.96 12.16
C PRO A 214 -3.97 -5.42 11.67
N LYS A 215 -2.78 -5.98 11.50
CA LYS A 215 -2.55 -7.32 10.90
C LYS A 215 -3.37 -8.45 11.53
N ARG A 216 -3.70 -8.36 12.83
CA ARG A 216 -4.55 -9.33 13.52
C ARG A 216 -5.97 -9.44 12.95
N HIS A 217 -6.45 -8.43 12.22
CA HIS A 217 -7.78 -8.39 11.62
C HIS A 217 -7.79 -8.80 10.14
N LEU A 218 -6.64 -9.16 9.57
CA LEU A 218 -6.48 -9.44 8.14
C LEU A 218 -7.50 -10.49 7.65
N GLY A 219 -7.58 -11.64 8.31
CA GLY A 219 -8.50 -12.70 7.91
C GLY A 219 -9.98 -12.29 7.98
N ASP A 220 -10.39 -11.61 9.07
CA ASP A 220 -11.78 -11.18 9.28
C ASP A 220 -12.19 -10.10 8.26
N VAL A 221 -11.31 -9.14 7.99
CA VAL A 221 -11.57 -8.06 7.01
C VAL A 221 -11.71 -8.62 5.61
N LEU A 222 -10.85 -9.56 5.21
CA LEU A 222 -10.94 -10.18 3.89
C LEU A 222 -12.22 -10.99 3.69
N GLU A 223 -12.67 -11.71 4.72
CA GLU A 223 -13.96 -12.42 4.68
C GLU A 223 -15.12 -11.43 4.51
N LYS A 224 -15.08 -10.27 5.19
CA LYS A 224 -16.08 -9.21 5.04
C LYS A 224 -16.03 -8.57 3.64
N ILE A 225 -14.85 -8.28 3.09
CA ILE A 225 -14.70 -7.78 1.70
C ILE A 225 -15.33 -8.77 0.71
N ASN A 226 -15.09 -10.07 0.88
CA ASN A 226 -15.73 -11.10 0.05
C ASN A 226 -17.26 -11.15 0.22
N ALA A 227 -17.77 -10.87 1.40
CA ALA A 227 -19.22 -10.77 1.62
C ALA A 227 -19.81 -9.52 0.95
N LEU A 228 -19.13 -8.38 1.04
CA LEU A 228 -19.51 -7.13 0.34
C LEU A 228 -19.47 -7.32 -1.18
N SER A 229 -18.46 -7.98 -1.75
CA SER A 229 -18.38 -8.32 -3.17
C SER A 229 -19.64 -9.05 -3.66
N LYS A 230 -20.13 -10.02 -2.86
CA LYS A 230 -21.38 -10.73 -3.16
C LYS A 230 -22.61 -9.83 -3.04
N HIS A 231 -22.64 -8.97 -2.01
CA HIS A 231 -23.75 -8.03 -1.78
C HIS A 231 -23.90 -7.05 -2.94
N TYR A 232 -22.79 -6.45 -3.35
CA TYR A 232 -22.76 -5.52 -4.48
C TYR A 232 -22.79 -6.21 -5.85
N SER A 233 -22.62 -7.54 -5.90
CA SER A 233 -22.48 -8.32 -7.15
C SER A 233 -21.38 -7.77 -8.06
N LEU A 234 -20.30 -7.27 -7.47
CA LEU A 234 -19.09 -6.82 -8.15
C LEU A 234 -17.93 -7.73 -7.73
N ARG A 235 -17.12 -8.15 -8.71
CA ARG A 235 -15.93 -8.96 -8.41
C ARG A 235 -14.86 -8.10 -7.77
N VAL A 236 -14.08 -8.70 -6.88
CA VAL A 236 -12.93 -8.07 -6.25
C VAL A 236 -11.72 -9.00 -6.33
N ALA A 237 -10.56 -8.47 -6.69
CA ALA A 237 -9.28 -9.14 -6.59
C ALA A 237 -8.51 -8.51 -5.43
N ASN A 238 -8.10 -9.33 -4.46
CA ASN A 238 -7.38 -8.83 -3.30
C ASN A 238 -5.88 -9.08 -3.44
N VAL A 239 -5.13 -8.00 -3.40
CA VAL A 239 -3.66 -7.98 -3.48
C VAL A 239 -3.16 -7.03 -2.42
N PHE A 240 -2.31 -7.46 -1.48
CA PHE A 240 -1.94 -6.59 -0.37
C PHE A 240 -0.54 -6.80 0.16
N HIS A 241 -0.06 -5.74 0.83
CA HIS A 241 1.12 -5.76 1.64
C HIS A 241 0.78 -6.35 3.02
N ALA A 242 0.77 -7.68 3.12
CA ALA A 242 0.38 -8.36 4.36
C ALA A 242 1.31 -8.05 5.53
N GLY A 243 2.55 -7.64 5.23
CA GLY A 243 3.56 -7.27 6.22
C GLY A 243 3.25 -6.00 7.00
N ASP A 244 2.62 -5.01 6.41
CA ASP A 244 2.25 -3.73 7.05
C ASP A 244 0.74 -3.54 7.22
N GLY A 245 -0.08 -4.39 6.61
CA GLY A 245 -1.54 -4.36 6.72
C GLY A 245 -2.21 -3.42 5.71
N ASN A 246 -1.50 -2.99 4.69
CA ASN A 246 -2.05 -2.17 3.61
C ASN A 246 -2.77 -3.04 2.57
N LEU A 247 -4.04 -2.76 2.37
CA LEU A 247 -4.94 -3.53 1.51
C LEU A 247 -5.14 -2.85 0.15
N HIS A 248 -5.08 -3.64 -0.92
CA HIS A 248 -5.43 -3.18 -2.27
C HIS A 248 -6.51 -4.07 -2.90
N PRO A 249 -7.75 -4.02 -2.41
CA PRO A 249 -8.87 -4.65 -3.11
C PRO A 249 -9.13 -3.89 -4.41
N LEU A 250 -9.06 -4.62 -5.53
CA LEU A 250 -9.36 -4.13 -6.87
C LEU A 250 -10.80 -4.51 -7.20
N ILE A 251 -11.72 -3.57 -7.10
CA ILE A 251 -13.14 -3.76 -7.44
C ILE A 251 -13.28 -3.64 -8.95
N LEU A 252 -13.72 -4.68 -9.62
CA LEU A 252 -13.88 -4.73 -11.07
C LEU A 252 -15.25 -4.22 -11.46
N TYR A 253 -15.29 -3.32 -12.45
CA TYR A 253 -16.53 -2.75 -12.95
C TYR A 253 -16.39 -2.33 -14.42
N ASP A 254 -17.49 -1.89 -15.02
CA ASP A 254 -17.55 -1.30 -16.36
C ASP A 254 -18.23 0.07 -16.26
N ALA A 255 -17.46 1.14 -16.42
CA ALA A 255 -17.99 2.51 -16.40
C ALA A 255 -19.00 2.79 -17.53
N GLY A 256 -19.04 1.95 -18.57
CA GLY A 256 -20.06 1.99 -19.63
C GLY A 256 -21.43 1.46 -19.20
N VAL A 257 -21.52 0.77 -18.06
CA VAL A 257 -22.79 0.27 -17.51
C VAL A 257 -23.36 1.29 -16.52
N PRO A 258 -24.55 1.88 -16.80
CA PRO A 258 -25.14 2.87 -15.91
C PRO A 258 -25.31 2.35 -14.47
N GLY A 259 -24.83 3.12 -13.48
CA GLY A 259 -24.94 2.82 -12.07
C GLY A 259 -23.83 1.89 -11.51
N GLU A 260 -22.95 1.33 -12.34
CA GLU A 260 -21.85 0.49 -11.83
C GLU A 260 -20.75 1.30 -11.16
N LEU A 261 -20.45 2.49 -11.64
CA LEU A 261 -19.46 3.37 -11.02
C LEU A 261 -19.91 3.77 -9.61
N GLU A 262 -21.11 4.29 -9.46
CA GLU A 262 -21.68 4.71 -8.18
C GLU A 262 -21.70 3.55 -7.19
N LYS A 263 -22.12 2.38 -7.65
CA LYS A 263 -22.15 1.16 -6.85
C LYS A 263 -20.74 0.71 -6.43
N THR A 264 -19.74 0.94 -7.29
CA THR A 264 -18.33 0.64 -7.01
C THR A 264 -17.78 1.59 -5.96
N GLU A 265 -18.11 2.87 -6.04
CA GLU A 265 -17.74 3.88 -5.04
C GLU A 265 -18.37 3.59 -3.67
N GLU A 266 -19.66 3.21 -3.63
CA GLU A 266 -20.32 2.77 -2.40
C GLU A 266 -19.61 1.56 -1.78
N PHE A 267 -19.30 0.54 -2.58
CA PHE A 267 -18.56 -0.64 -2.11
C PHE A 267 -17.17 -0.25 -1.58
N GLY A 268 -16.44 0.62 -2.31
CA GLY A 268 -15.15 1.13 -1.86
C GLY A 268 -15.23 1.86 -0.51
N ASN A 269 -16.25 2.71 -0.34
CA ASN A 269 -16.48 3.41 0.93
C ASN A 269 -16.80 2.46 2.09
N GLU A 270 -17.57 1.40 1.87
CA GLU A 270 -17.81 0.36 2.89
C GLU A 270 -16.52 -0.36 3.30
N ILE A 271 -15.61 -0.62 2.35
CA ILE A 271 -14.28 -1.17 2.65
C ILE A 271 -13.47 -0.21 3.53
N LEU A 272 -13.46 1.09 3.22
CA LEU A 272 -12.72 2.08 4.01
C LEU A 272 -13.32 2.24 5.42
N LYS A 273 -14.64 2.25 5.57
CA LYS A 273 -15.31 2.23 6.88
C LYS A 273 -14.89 1.00 7.69
N LEU A 274 -14.87 -0.17 7.05
CA LEU A 274 -14.43 -1.40 7.69
C LEU A 274 -12.98 -1.29 8.19
N CYS A 275 -12.10 -0.62 7.44
CA CYS A 275 -10.72 -0.38 7.87
C CYS A 275 -10.66 0.51 9.12
N ILE A 276 -11.47 1.58 9.17
CA ILE A 276 -11.57 2.48 10.34
C ILE A 276 -12.10 1.73 11.56
N ASP A 277 -13.18 0.95 11.41
CA ASP A 277 -13.83 0.21 12.49
C ASP A 277 -12.91 -0.76 13.22
N VAL A 278 -11.92 -1.31 12.53
CA VAL A 278 -10.93 -2.22 13.14
C VAL A 278 -9.71 -1.49 13.68
N GLY A 279 -9.69 -0.16 13.64
CA GLY A 279 -8.59 0.69 14.13
C GLY A 279 -7.46 0.88 13.12
N GLY A 280 -7.79 0.83 11.84
CA GLY A 280 -6.92 1.15 10.72
C GLY A 280 -7.10 2.57 10.19
N SER A 281 -6.80 2.80 8.91
CA SER A 281 -6.95 4.09 8.25
C SER A 281 -7.47 3.96 6.82
N ILE A 282 -7.97 5.08 6.28
CA ILE A 282 -8.51 5.15 4.91
C ILE A 282 -7.45 5.12 3.81
N THR A 283 -6.20 5.31 4.16
CA THR A 283 -5.10 5.29 3.19
C THR A 283 -3.84 4.72 3.82
N GLY A 284 -3.12 3.92 3.06
CA GLY A 284 -1.81 3.37 3.40
C GLY A 284 -0.68 4.00 2.59
N GLU A 285 -0.90 4.22 1.29
CA GLU A 285 0.12 4.74 0.40
C GLU A 285 -0.38 5.65 -0.73
N HIS A 286 -1.66 5.55 -1.15
CA HIS A 286 -2.17 6.32 -2.28
C HIS A 286 -2.52 7.76 -1.94
N GLY A 287 -2.77 8.07 -0.66
CA GLY A 287 -3.28 9.35 -0.21
C GLY A 287 -4.82 9.44 -0.29
N VAL A 288 -5.34 10.62 0.03
CA VAL A 288 -6.78 10.92 0.07
C VAL A 288 -7.26 11.48 -1.27
N GLY A 289 -6.52 12.43 -1.85
CA GLY A 289 -6.85 13.07 -3.13
C GLY A 289 -8.26 13.66 -3.13
N VAL A 290 -9.04 13.31 -4.15
CA VAL A 290 -10.48 13.65 -4.27
C VAL A 290 -11.38 12.47 -3.94
N GLU A 291 -10.85 11.26 -3.99
CA GLU A 291 -11.62 10.01 -3.91
C GLU A 291 -12.07 9.67 -2.49
N LYS A 292 -11.25 10.01 -1.48
CA LYS A 292 -11.48 9.61 -0.08
C LYS A 292 -11.89 10.77 0.83
N LEU A 293 -12.36 11.88 0.25
CA LEU A 293 -12.77 13.06 1.03
C LEU A 293 -13.89 12.72 2.03
N ASP A 294 -14.88 11.92 1.62
CA ASP A 294 -15.97 11.49 2.50
C ASP A 294 -15.47 10.56 3.61
N ALA A 295 -14.50 9.70 3.29
CA ALA A 295 -13.88 8.82 4.27
C ALA A 295 -13.08 9.58 5.33
N MET A 296 -12.52 10.76 5.02
CA MET A 296 -11.91 11.66 6.01
C MET A 296 -12.91 12.07 7.10
N CYS A 297 -14.17 12.33 6.72
CA CYS A 297 -15.22 12.71 7.67
C CYS A 297 -15.60 11.56 8.62
N TYR A 298 -15.39 10.31 8.23
CA TYR A 298 -15.56 9.14 9.13
C TYR A 298 -14.36 8.93 10.04
N GLN A 299 -13.15 9.20 9.55
CA GLN A 299 -11.92 8.94 10.30
C GLN A 299 -11.59 10.03 11.31
N TYR A 300 -11.88 11.29 11.00
CA TYR A 300 -11.46 12.45 11.77
C TYR A 300 -12.66 13.26 12.28
N SER A 301 -12.55 13.77 13.50
CA SER A 301 -13.50 14.71 14.06
C SER A 301 -13.39 16.10 13.40
N ASP A 302 -14.45 16.91 13.50
CA ASP A 302 -14.44 18.29 13.00
C ASP A 302 -13.26 19.12 13.53
N SER A 303 -12.90 18.93 14.80
CA SER A 303 -11.76 19.62 15.42
C SER A 303 -10.41 19.21 14.83
N GLU A 304 -10.24 17.95 14.42
CA GLU A 304 -9.02 17.47 13.74
C GLU A 304 -8.98 17.99 12.31
N LEU A 305 -10.10 17.98 11.59
CA LEU A 305 -10.22 18.54 10.26
C LEU A 305 -9.94 20.06 10.24
N ASP A 306 -10.38 20.79 11.27
CA ASP A 306 -10.06 22.20 11.44
C ASP A 306 -8.55 22.45 11.60
N VAL A 307 -7.83 21.57 12.32
CA VAL A 307 -6.37 21.64 12.41
C VAL A 307 -5.72 21.44 11.03
N PHE A 308 -6.19 20.51 10.20
CA PHE A 308 -5.68 20.33 8.84
C PHE A 308 -5.91 21.58 7.99
N HIS A 309 -7.07 22.21 8.09
CA HIS A 309 -7.34 23.50 7.43
C HIS A 309 -6.43 24.62 7.90
N GLN A 310 -6.16 24.73 9.22
CA GLN A 310 -5.24 25.72 9.76
C GLN A 310 -3.81 25.50 9.26
N ILE A 311 -3.33 24.28 9.21
CA ILE A 311 -2.02 23.94 8.66
C ILE A 311 -1.97 24.35 7.18
N LYS A 312 -2.97 23.95 6.39
CA LYS A 312 -3.08 24.32 4.97
C LYS A 312 -3.03 25.85 4.78
N ALA A 313 -3.80 26.61 5.57
CA ALA A 313 -3.85 28.05 5.49
C ALA A 313 -2.53 28.72 5.90
N ALA A 314 -1.75 28.11 6.79
CA ALA A 314 -0.44 28.63 7.18
C ALA A 314 0.60 28.57 6.05
N PHE A 315 0.52 27.57 5.16
CA PHE A 315 1.43 27.42 4.02
C PHE A 315 0.87 27.95 2.71
N ASP A 316 -0.44 27.98 2.55
CA ASP A 316 -1.13 28.42 1.34
C ASP A 316 -2.41 29.18 1.67
N PRO A 317 -2.27 30.43 2.15
CA PRO A 317 -3.43 31.26 2.57
C PRO A 317 -4.38 31.58 1.42
N GLN A 318 -3.94 31.45 0.17
CA GLN A 318 -4.74 31.74 -1.03
C GLN A 318 -5.41 30.46 -1.59
N SER A 319 -5.15 29.27 -1.00
CA SER A 319 -5.69 27.98 -1.44
C SER A 319 -5.45 27.68 -2.93
N LEU A 320 -4.23 27.97 -3.43
CA LEU A 320 -3.82 27.72 -4.81
C LEU A 320 -3.25 26.32 -5.03
N LEU A 321 -2.64 25.72 -3.98
CA LEU A 321 -2.04 24.40 -4.03
C LEU A 321 -3.12 23.32 -3.85
N ASN A 322 -3.36 22.53 -4.88
CA ASN A 322 -4.33 21.42 -4.87
C ASN A 322 -5.67 21.75 -4.17
N PRO A 323 -6.39 22.79 -4.60
CA PRO A 323 -7.63 23.23 -3.95
C PRO A 323 -8.68 22.11 -4.00
N GLY A 324 -9.40 21.88 -2.88
CA GLY A 324 -10.47 20.88 -2.79
C GLY A 324 -10.00 19.43 -2.75
N LYS A 325 -8.70 19.19 -2.46
CA LYS A 325 -8.13 17.84 -2.33
C LYS A 325 -7.66 17.58 -0.90
N ALA A 326 -7.64 16.32 -0.53
CA ALA A 326 -7.14 15.71 0.70
C ALA A 326 -7.86 16.15 1.99
N VAL A 327 -8.26 17.40 2.14
CA VAL A 327 -8.98 17.90 3.32
C VAL A 327 -10.41 18.30 2.91
N PRO A 328 -11.45 17.60 3.38
CA PRO A 328 -12.85 17.95 3.07
C PRO A 328 -13.26 19.26 3.74
N SER A 329 -14.19 19.99 3.13
CA SER A 329 -14.82 21.11 3.81
C SER A 329 -15.66 20.61 4.99
N LEU A 330 -15.75 21.40 6.07
CA LEU A 330 -16.62 21.03 7.23
C LEU A 330 -18.08 20.91 6.83
N HIS A 331 -18.53 21.67 5.83
CA HIS A 331 -19.88 21.56 5.27
C HIS A 331 -20.14 20.17 4.67
N ARG A 332 -19.18 19.62 3.94
CA ARG A 332 -19.27 18.27 3.36
C ARG A 332 -19.47 17.20 4.44
N CYS A 333 -18.76 17.31 5.54
CA CYS A 333 -18.87 16.35 6.64
C CYS A 333 -20.22 16.48 7.37
N ALA A 334 -20.77 17.69 7.49
CA ALA A 334 -22.10 17.91 8.08
C ALA A 334 -23.24 17.31 7.25
N GLU A 335 -23.06 17.08 5.95
CA GLU A 335 -24.05 16.44 5.08
C GLU A 335 -24.01 14.90 5.17
N LEU A 336 -22.93 14.34 5.69
CA LEU A 336 -22.71 12.88 5.81
C LEU A 336 -23.07 12.32 7.20
N GLY A 337 -23.28 13.19 8.21
CA GLY A 337 -23.53 12.87 9.62
C GLY A 337 -24.98 12.66 10.02
#